data_2c73bde20c75975aee9118b21a0943f7
#
_entry.id   2c73bde20c75975aee9118b21a0943f7
#
_cell.length_a   1.000
_cell.length_b   1.000
_cell.length_c   1.000
_cell.angle_alpha   90.00
_cell.angle_beta   90.00
_cell.angle_gamma   90.00
#
_symmetry.space_group_name_H-M   'P 1'
#
loop_
_entity.id
_entity.type
_entity.pdbx_description
1 polymer ?
#
loop_
_entity_poly.entity_id
_entity_poly.type
_entity_poly.pdbx_seq_one_letter_code
_entity_poly.pdbx_strand_id
1 'polypeptide(L)'
;MDSFKGTGVSPGIGLGKFHFVNNEIDLSIPSKISFKESQQQLDLKYSNLIEKLNKDNRNSEAEVLDAYRLLINDPEISDMINEDHDLKEIFDIFKNTSDEMMKFEDEYFKQRAEDIISIGKEIIFSMQNIVLDQKLAEDVIIFAFDLTPIDTSSLDLTKVKGFVVTNSGATSHAVIVAIMLGIGCFII
;
A
#
# COMPACT_ATOMS: atom_id res chain seq x y z
N MET A 1 -10.56 -6.71 -30.35
CA MET A 1 -10.74 -6.89 -28.90
C MET A 1 -9.35 -7.30 -28.38
N ASP A 2 -8.73 -6.44 -27.61
CA ASP A 2 -7.41 -6.71 -27.10
C ASP A 2 -7.51 -7.69 -25.94
N SER A 3 -6.61 -8.65 -25.84
CA SER A 3 -6.59 -9.66 -24.78
C SER A 3 -5.19 -9.74 -24.19
N PHE A 4 -5.13 -9.80 -22.87
CA PHE A 4 -3.91 -10.06 -22.13
C PHE A 4 -3.95 -11.49 -21.57
N LYS A 5 -2.80 -12.12 -21.52
CA LYS A 5 -2.63 -13.43 -20.91
C LYS A 5 -1.90 -13.24 -19.58
N GLY A 6 -2.37 -13.95 -18.57
CA GLY A 6 -1.75 -13.94 -17.26
C GLY A 6 -2.01 -15.24 -16.52
N THR A 7 -1.41 -15.37 -15.34
CA THR A 7 -1.64 -16.49 -14.43
C THR A 7 -2.78 -16.18 -13.50
N GLY A 8 -3.88 -16.93 -13.56
CA GLY A 8 -4.98 -16.84 -12.61
C GLY A 8 -4.57 -17.43 -11.27
N VAL A 9 -4.59 -16.62 -10.21
CA VAL A 9 -4.20 -17.00 -8.84
C VAL A 9 -5.39 -17.05 -7.88
N SER A 10 -6.50 -16.41 -8.25
CA SER A 10 -7.80 -16.59 -7.62
C SER A 10 -8.85 -16.80 -8.71
N PRO A 11 -9.73 -17.81 -8.60
CA PRO A 11 -10.76 -18.07 -9.61
C PRO A 11 -11.85 -17.00 -9.58
N GLY A 12 -12.38 -16.67 -10.76
CA GLY A 12 -13.51 -15.77 -10.87
C GLY A 12 -13.65 -15.17 -12.27
N ILE A 13 -14.84 -14.61 -12.53
CA ILE A 13 -15.13 -13.79 -13.70
C ILE A 13 -15.59 -12.44 -13.17
N GLY A 14 -14.85 -11.39 -13.47
CA GLY A 14 -15.21 -10.02 -13.12
C GLY A 14 -15.58 -9.21 -14.35
N LEU A 15 -16.59 -8.36 -14.23
CA LEU A 15 -16.95 -7.35 -15.21
C LEU A 15 -16.95 -5.99 -14.52
N GLY A 16 -16.23 -5.04 -15.08
CA GLY A 16 -16.12 -3.70 -14.51
C GLY A 16 -15.30 -2.80 -15.42
N LYS A 17 -15.31 -1.51 -15.11
CA LYS A 17 -14.42 -0.56 -15.77
C LYS A 17 -13.00 -0.75 -15.28
N PHE A 18 -12.07 -0.37 -16.11
CA PHE A 18 -10.66 -0.29 -15.77
C PHE A 18 -10.43 0.81 -14.72
N HIS A 19 -9.75 0.48 -13.63
CA HIS A 19 -9.27 1.43 -12.63
C HIS A 19 -7.80 1.15 -12.31
N PHE A 20 -6.94 2.10 -12.62
CA PHE A 20 -5.50 1.96 -12.40
C PHE A 20 -5.11 2.59 -11.06
N VAL A 21 -4.52 1.77 -10.19
CA VAL A 21 -3.91 2.23 -8.94
C VAL A 21 -2.42 2.42 -9.19
N ASN A 22 -2.00 3.68 -9.25
CA ASN A 22 -0.59 4.03 -9.36
C ASN A 22 -0.05 4.36 -7.97
N ASN A 23 0.81 3.50 -7.46
CA ASN A 23 1.52 3.65 -6.20
C ASN A 23 3.05 3.77 -6.39
N GLU A 24 3.49 4.21 -7.58
CA GLU A 24 4.86 4.59 -7.83
C GLU A 24 5.10 6.04 -7.41
N ILE A 25 6.17 6.27 -6.64
CA ILE A 25 6.55 7.61 -6.21
C ILE A 25 7.32 8.34 -7.31
N ASP A 26 7.01 9.61 -7.51
CA ASP A 26 7.78 10.53 -8.35
C ASP A 26 8.50 11.54 -7.45
N LEU A 27 9.77 11.33 -7.21
CA LEU A 27 10.60 12.19 -6.35
C LEU A 27 10.91 13.56 -7.00
N SER A 28 10.53 13.80 -8.24
CA SER A 28 10.66 15.12 -8.87
C SER A 28 9.55 16.10 -8.44
N ILE A 29 8.45 15.59 -7.90
CA ILE A 29 7.36 16.42 -7.36
C ILE A 29 7.79 16.94 -5.98
N PRO A 30 7.83 18.26 -5.74
CA PRO A 30 8.32 18.80 -4.48
C PRO A 30 7.38 18.48 -3.31
N SER A 31 7.95 18.39 -2.10
CA SER A 31 7.18 18.33 -0.86
C SER A 31 6.38 19.63 -0.67
N LYS A 32 5.18 19.48 -0.11
CA LYS A 32 4.28 20.58 0.25
C LYS A 32 4.10 20.73 1.75
N ILE A 33 4.41 19.68 2.50
CA ILE A 33 4.37 19.65 3.96
C ILE A 33 5.64 18.99 4.49
N SER A 34 5.96 19.23 5.75
CA SER A 34 7.10 18.63 6.42
C SER A 34 6.90 17.13 6.70
N PHE A 35 7.98 16.42 6.98
CA PHE A 35 7.94 15.03 7.41
C PHE A 35 7.03 14.86 8.66
N LYS A 36 7.18 15.74 9.64
CA LYS A 36 6.40 15.70 10.88
C LYS A 36 4.89 15.91 10.65
N GLU A 37 4.53 16.83 9.76
CA GLU A 37 3.13 17.04 9.38
C GLU A 37 2.59 15.82 8.62
N SER A 38 3.41 15.20 7.76
CA SER A 38 3.08 13.96 7.07
C SER A 38 2.80 12.82 8.06
N GLN A 39 3.66 12.62 9.06
CA GLN A 39 3.42 11.61 10.11
C GLN A 39 2.08 11.83 10.82
N GLN A 40 1.77 13.06 11.20
CA GLN A 40 0.51 13.39 11.88
C GLN A 40 -0.71 13.11 11.00
N GLN A 41 -0.64 13.46 9.71
CA GLN A 41 -1.72 13.19 8.77
C GLN A 41 -1.94 11.69 8.56
N LEU A 42 -0.85 10.92 8.41
CA LEU A 42 -0.91 9.47 8.25
C LEU A 42 -1.41 8.77 9.52
N ASP A 43 -0.96 9.20 10.70
CA ASP A 43 -1.45 8.66 11.96
C ASP A 43 -2.96 8.83 12.11
N LEU A 44 -3.48 10.01 11.76
CA LEU A 44 -4.92 10.28 11.76
C LEU A 44 -5.66 9.46 10.69
N LYS A 45 -5.11 9.38 9.46
CA LYS A 45 -5.68 8.56 8.36
C LYS A 45 -5.81 7.11 8.80
N TYR A 46 -4.76 6.54 9.37
CA TYR A 46 -4.74 5.12 9.78
C TYR A 46 -5.66 4.87 10.97
N SER A 47 -5.69 5.76 11.96
CA SER A 47 -6.63 5.65 13.08
C SER A 47 -8.08 5.57 12.59
N ASN A 48 -8.46 6.42 11.63
CA ASN A 48 -9.80 6.42 11.05
C ASN A 48 -10.09 5.14 10.24
N LEU A 49 -9.11 4.64 9.48
CA LEU A 49 -9.25 3.40 8.72
C LEU A 49 -9.38 2.18 9.63
N ILE A 50 -8.56 2.09 10.69
CA ILE A 50 -8.61 1.03 11.70
C ILE A 50 -10.00 1.00 12.36
N GLU A 51 -10.53 2.16 12.75
CA GLU A 51 -11.87 2.24 13.34
C GLU A 51 -12.95 1.73 12.37
N LYS A 52 -12.86 2.11 11.09
CA LYS A 52 -13.77 1.63 10.04
C LYS A 52 -13.66 0.12 9.84
N LEU A 53 -12.45 -0.41 9.70
CA LEU A 53 -12.22 -1.84 9.50
C LEU A 53 -12.75 -2.67 10.65
N ASN A 54 -12.56 -2.23 11.89
CA ASN A 54 -13.11 -2.89 13.07
C ASN A 54 -14.65 -2.90 13.08
N LYS A 55 -15.29 -1.81 12.65
CA LYS A 55 -16.76 -1.75 12.49
C LYS A 55 -17.26 -2.72 11.41
N ASP A 56 -16.47 -2.93 10.37
CA ASP A 56 -16.76 -3.83 9.25
C ASP A 56 -16.34 -5.29 9.53
N ASN A 57 -15.89 -5.61 10.78
CA ASN A 57 -15.36 -6.92 11.20
C ASN A 57 -14.12 -7.39 10.41
N ARG A 58 -13.34 -6.47 9.84
CA ARG A 58 -12.08 -6.71 9.13
C ARG A 58 -10.88 -6.56 10.08
N ASN A 59 -10.92 -7.28 11.19
CA ASN A 59 -9.97 -7.11 12.30
C ASN A 59 -8.52 -7.41 11.91
N SER A 60 -8.28 -8.43 11.09
CA SER A 60 -6.91 -8.77 10.65
C SER A 60 -6.27 -7.66 9.83
N GLU A 61 -7.06 -6.97 8.99
CA GLU A 61 -6.56 -5.81 8.23
C GLU A 61 -6.33 -4.60 9.15
N ALA A 62 -7.19 -4.42 10.16
CA ALA A 62 -6.99 -3.39 11.17
C ALA A 62 -5.68 -3.59 11.95
N GLU A 63 -5.34 -4.83 12.32
CA GLU A 63 -4.08 -5.17 12.99
C GLU A 63 -2.86 -4.86 12.13
N VAL A 64 -2.92 -5.13 10.81
CA VAL A 64 -1.84 -4.77 9.88
C VAL A 64 -1.65 -3.26 9.80
N LEU A 65 -2.76 -2.49 9.70
CA LEU A 65 -2.67 -1.04 9.67
C LEU A 65 -2.18 -0.44 11.00
N ASP A 66 -2.49 -1.07 12.13
CA ASP A 66 -1.98 -0.63 13.43
C ASP A 66 -0.45 -0.85 13.52
N ALA A 67 0.05 -1.98 12.99
CA ALA A 67 1.48 -2.20 12.87
C ALA A 67 2.17 -1.16 11.97
N TYR A 68 1.54 -0.77 10.85
CA TYR A 68 2.06 0.31 9.98
C TYR A 68 2.07 1.66 10.69
N ARG A 69 1.03 1.95 11.47
CA ARG A 69 0.95 3.16 12.29
C ARG A 69 2.08 3.23 13.31
N LEU A 70 2.43 2.11 13.95
CA LEU A 70 3.57 2.03 14.86
C LEU A 70 4.90 2.32 14.13
N LEU A 71 5.09 1.77 12.93
CA LEU A 71 6.30 2.01 12.14
C LEU A 71 6.43 3.47 11.66
N ILE A 72 5.32 4.12 11.28
CA ILE A 72 5.31 5.55 10.91
C ILE A 72 5.79 6.42 12.07
N ASN A 73 5.43 6.06 13.29
CA ASN A 73 5.77 6.79 14.50
C ASN A 73 7.02 6.24 15.20
N ASP A 74 7.79 5.38 14.53
CA ASP A 74 9.00 4.80 15.10
C ASP A 74 10.05 5.89 15.37
N PRO A 75 10.49 6.06 16.64
CA PRO A 75 11.48 7.06 16.99
C PRO A 75 12.82 6.86 16.28
N GLU A 76 13.25 5.61 16.06
CA GLU A 76 14.53 5.33 15.41
C GLU A 76 14.54 5.84 13.97
N ILE A 77 13.45 5.64 13.23
CA ILE A 77 13.30 6.17 11.87
C ILE A 77 13.19 7.71 11.91
N SER A 78 12.38 8.23 12.84
CA SER A 78 12.13 9.66 12.96
C SER A 78 13.41 10.44 13.28
N ASP A 79 14.27 9.90 14.13
CA ASP A 79 15.53 10.53 14.54
C ASP A 79 16.58 10.55 13.41
N MET A 80 16.44 9.71 12.39
CA MET A 80 17.30 9.74 11.18
C MET A 80 16.90 10.84 10.20
N ILE A 81 15.70 11.41 10.32
CA ILE A 81 15.15 12.36 9.35
C ILE A 81 15.26 13.78 9.91
N ASN A 82 15.98 14.64 9.20
CA ASN A 82 16.15 16.05 9.53
C ASN A 82 15.25 16.92 8.64
N GLU A 83 14.94 18.14 9.09
CA GLU A 83 14.14 19.11 8.34
C GLU A 83 14.78 19.54 7.01
N ASP A 84 16.11 19.42 6.88
CA ASP A 84 16.86 19.78 5.68
C ASP A 84 16.90 18.66 4.63
N HIS A 85 16.45 17.43 4.96
CA HIS A 85 16.45 16.31 4.03
C HIS A 85 15.44 16.53 2.91
N ASP A 86 15.87 16.30 1.66
CA ASP A 86 14.95 16.23 0.53
C ASP A 86 14.17 14.89 0.49
N LEU A 87 13.18 14.80 -0.41
CA LEU A 87 12.33 13.60 -0.52
C LEU A 87 13.14 12.35 -0.88
N LYS A 88 14.23 12.51 -1.62
CA LYS A 88 15.08 11.40 -2.00
C LYS A 88 15.88 10.90 -0.80
N GLU A 89 16.48 11.80 -0.04
CA GLU A 89 17.22 11.46 1.18
C GLU A 89 16.30 10.77 2.20
N ILE A 90 15.09 11.29 2.38
CA ILE A 90 14.08 10.67 3.24
C ILE A 90 13.75 9.26 2.75
N PHE A 91 13.47 9.08 1.45
CA PHE A 91 13.14 7.75 0.91
C PHE A 91 14.34 6.79 0.97
N ASP A 92 15.56 7.29 0.77
CA ASP A 92 16.79 6.50 0.88
C ASP A 92 16.99 5.96 2.32
N ILE A 93 16.54 6.68 3.38
CA ILE A 93 16.54 6.17 4.76
C ILE A 93 15.67 4.93 4.87
N PHE A 94 14.41 4.97 4.39
CA PHE A 94 13.52 3.81 4.40
C PHE A 94 14.09 2.65 3.59
N LYS A 95 14.64 2.95 2.42
CA LYS A 95 15.26 1.95 1.57
C LYS A 95 16.46 1.27 2.24
N ASN A 96 17.36 2.04 2.82
CA ASN A 96 18.52 1.49 3.52
C ASN A 96 18.12 0.65 4.72
N THR A 97 17.11 1.08 5.49
CA THR A 97 16.56 0.30 6.61
C THR A 97 15.97 -1.03 6.13
N SER A 98 15.23 -1.01 5.02
CA SER A 98 14.71 -2.21 4.38
C SER A 98 15.84 -3.13 3.90
N ASP A 99 16.85 -2.58 3.21
CA ASP A 99 18.00 -3.34 2.70
C ASP A 99 18.79 -4.03 3.84
N GLU A 100 18.89 -3.39 5.01
CA GLU A 100 19.49 -4.00 6.20
C GLU A 100 18.65 -5.17 6.72
N MET A 101 17.32 -5.03 6.78
CA MET A 101 16.43 -6.11 7.20
C MET A 101 16.44 -7.29 6.23
N MET A 102 16.57 -7.03 4.92
CA MET A 102 16.65 -8.09 3.90
C MET A 102 17.90 -8.98 4.02
N LYS A 103 18.92 -8.55 4.77
CA LYS A 103 20.12 -9.37 5.03
C LYS A 103 19.86 -10.52 6.01
N PHE A 104 18.78 -10.47 6.79
CA PHE A 104 18.39 -11.55 7.67
C PHE A 104 17.75 -12.68 6.86
N GLU A 105 18.05 -13.93 7.21
CA GLU A 105 17.48 -15.11 6.53
C GLU A 105 16.02 -15.38 6.92
N ASP A 106 15.56 -14.83 8.05
CA ASP A 106 14.22 -15.02 8.56
C ASP A 106 13.17 -14.30 7.73
N GLU A 107 12.15 -15.03 7.28
CA GLU A 107 11.04 -14.51 6.48
C GLU A 107 10.27 -13.37 7.16
N TYR A 108 10.23 -13.35 8.50
CA TYR A 108 9.62 -12.24 9.24
C TYR A 108 10.32 -10.91 8.95
N PHE A 109 11.67 -10.88 8.94
CA PHE A 109 12.41 -9.65 8.62
C PHE A 109 12.26 -9.23 7.17
N LYS A 110 12.14 -10.19 6.25
CA LYS A 110 11.90 -9.88 4.83
C LYS A 110 10.54 -9.22 4.62
N GLN A 111 9.49 -9.74 5.26
CA GLN A 111 8.17 -9.11 5.22
C GLN A 111 8.20 -7.70 5.81
N ARG A 112 8.89 -7.50 6.94
CA ARG A 112 9.05 -6.17 7.52
C ARG A 112 9.84 -5.20 6.64
N ALA A 113 10.82 -5.69 5.89
CA ALA A 113 11.54 -4.89 4.91
C ALA A 113 10.60 -4.33 3.83
N GLU A 114 9.68 -5.14 3.31
CA GLU A 114 8.66 -4.71 2.34
C GLU A 114 7.68 -3.69 2.96
N ASP A 115 7.26 -3.91 4.21
CA ASP A 115 6.41 -2.96 4.95
C ASP A 115 7.08 -1.58 5.08
N ILE A 116 8.37 -1.54 5.39
CA ILE A 116 9.15 -0.29 5.54
C ILE A 116 9.19 0.49 4.23
N ILE A 117 9.41 -0.17 3.10
CA ILE A 117 9.35 0.47 1.78
C ILE A 117 7.96 1.05 1.50
N SER A 118 6.91 0.28 1.82
CA SER A 118 5.53 0.73 1.63
C SER A 118 5.21 1.97 2.45
N ILE A 119 5.65 2.01 3.70
CA ILE A 119 5.51 3.18 4.59
C ILE A 119 6.31 4.37 4.07
N GLY A 120 7.53 4.15 3.61
CA GLY A 120 8.34 5.21 2.98
C GLY A 120 7.62 5.87 1.81
N LYS A 121 7.00 5.08 0.93
CA LYS A 121 6.17 5.59 -0.18
C LYS A 121 4.98 6.41 0.32
N GLU A 122 4.24 5.93 1.32
CA GLU A 122 3.10 6.65 1.89
C GLU A 122 3.51 8.00 2.49
N ILE A 123 4.65 8.06 3.16
CA ILE A 123 5.21 9.31 3.69
C ILE A 123 5.52 10.26 2.54
N ILE A 124 6.18 9.82 1.48
CA ILE A 124 6.48 10.65 0.31
C ILE A 124 5.19 11.18 -0.33
N PHE A 125 4.17 10.32 -0.58
CA PHE A 125 2.88 10.77 -1.11
C PHE A 125 2.22 11.80 -0.21
N SER A 126 2.23 11.59 1.11
CA SER A 126 1.70 12.54 2.08
C SER A 126 2.47 13.86 2.06
N MET A 127 3.80 13.84 2.04
CA MET A 127 4.63 15.05 1.94
C MET A 127 4.37 15.83 0.65
N GLN A 128 4.10 15.15 -0.46
CA GLN A 128 3.71 15.75 -1.73
C GLN A 128 2.24 16.22 -1.75
N ASN A 129 1.48 15.92 -0.69
CA ASN A 129 0.03 16.13 -0.60
C ASN A 129 -0.72 15.47 -1.76
N ILE A 130 -0.26 14.29 -2.17
CA ILE A 130 -0.92 13.45 -3.15
C ILE A 130 -1.90 12.56 -2.40
N VAL A 131 -3.19 12.82 -2.62
CA VAL A 131 -4.25 11.97 -2.09
C VAL A 131 -4.54 10.90 -3.11
N LEU A 132 -4.22 9.66 -2.78
CA LEU A 132 -4.69 8.50 -3.53
C LEU A 132 -6.18 8.31 -3.20
N ASP A 133 -7.06 9.17 -3.76
CA ASP A 133 -8.51 9.05 -3.57
C ASP A 133 -9.01 7.90 -4.44
N GLN A 134 -9.38 6.82 -3.80
CA GLN A 134 -9.84 5.60 -4.44
C GLN A 134 -11.37 5.44 -4.33
N LYS A 135 -12.11 6.56 -4.40
CA LYS A 135 -13.57 6.50 -4.46
C LYS A 135 -14.03 5.89 -5.76
N LEU A 136 -14.52 4.67 -5.67
CA LEU A 136 -15.05 3.95 -6.80
C LEU A 136 -16.52 4.32 -7.00
N ALA A 137 -16.85 4.95 -8.15
CA ALA A 137 -18.23 5.33 -8.48
C ALA A 137 -19.08 4.12 -8.96
N GLU A 138 -18.42 3.13 -9.55
CA GLU A 138 -19.05 1.98 -10.21
C GLU A 138 -18.22 0.70 -10.03
N ASP A 139 -18.68 -0.42 -10.55
CA ASP A 139 -17.96 -1.69 -10.53
C ASP A 139 -16.69 -1.62 -11.38
N VAL A 140 -15.56 -2.01 -10.80
CA VAL A 140 -14.24 -1.88 -11.43
C VAL A 140 -13.41 -3.17 -11.37
N ILE A 141 -12.50 -3.30 -12.33
CA ILE A 141 -11.34 -4.18 -12.26
C ILE A 141 -10.13 -3.29 -11.92
N ILE A 142 -9.50 -3.59 -10.80
CA ILE A 142 -8.30 -2.87 -10.35
C ILE A 142 -7.09 -3.39 -11.12
N PHE A 143 -6.34 -2.48 -11.69
CA PHE A 143 -5.02 -2.75 -12.26
C PHE A 143 -3.98 -2.01 -11.43
N ALA A 144 -2.95 -2.73 -10.98
CA ALA A 144 -1.88 -2.18 -10.19
C ALA A 144 -0.56 -2.87 -10.52
N PHE A 145 0.56 -2.21 -10.24
CA PHE A 145 1.86 -2.85 -10.23
C PHE A 145 1.92 -3.85 -9.07
N ASP A 146 1.55 -3.42 -7.88
CA ASP A 146 1.31 -4.19 -6.68
C ASP A 146 0.26 -3.49 -5.83
N LEU A 147 -0.31 -4.18 -4.83
CA LEU A 147 -1.27 -3.61 -3.88
C LEU A 147 -0.82 -3.90 -2.45
N THR A 148 -0.67 -2.83 -1.71
CA THR A 148 -0.36 -2.90 -0.28
C THR A 148 -1.64 -3.05 0.56
N PRO A 149 -1.53 -3.42 1.84
CA PRO A 149 -2.66 -3.39 2.77
C PRO A 149 -3.37 -2.03 2.83
N ILE A 150 -2.62 -0.94 2.68
CA ILE A 150 -3.17 0.42 2.69
C ILE A 150 -4.02 0.67 1.45
N ASP A 151 -3.53 0.27 0.28
CA ASP A 151 -4.27 0.43 -0.97
C ASP A 151 -5.63 -0.25 -0.88
N THR A 152 -5.64 -1.52 -0.47
CA THR A 152 -6.88 -2.30 -0.37
C THR A 152 -7.81 -1.85 0.75
N SER A 153 -7.28 -1.35 1.86
CA SER A 153 -8.07 -0.82 2.98
C SER A 153 -8.79 0.48 2.62
N SER A 154 -8.24 1.24 1.69
CA SER A 154 -8.81 2.50 1.21
C SER A 154 -9.88 2.30 0.13
N LEU A 155 -9.95 1.11 -0.50
CA LEU A 155 -10.92 0.79 -1.54
C LEU A 155 -12.30 0.44 -0.97
N ASP A 156 -13.36 0.81 -1.70
CA ASP A 156 -14.67 0.20 -1.53
C ASP A 156 -14.70 -1.18 -2.21
N LEU A 157 -14.33 -2.21 -1.45
CA LEU A 157 -14.20 -3.57 -1.96
C LEU A 157 -15.52 -4.16 -2.49
N THR A 158 -16.68 -3.58 -2.17
CA THR A 158 -17.96 -4.04 -2.70
C THR A 158 -18.09 -3.79 -4.22
N LYS A 159 -17.33 -2.81 -4.72
CA LYS A 159 -17.27 -2.42 -6.13
C LYS A 159 -16.11 -3.04 -6.89
N VAL A 160 -15.19 -3.69 -6.21
CA VAL A 160 -14.07 -4.38 -6.86
C VAL A 160 -14.55 -5.74 -7.35
N LYS A 161 -14.42 -5.99 -8.65
CA LYS A 161 -14.84 -7.26 -9.30
C LYS A 161 -13.66 -8.13 -9.73
N GLY A 162 -12.44 -7.64 -9.56
CA GLY A 162 -11.22 -8.40 -9.82
C GLY A 162 -9.97 -7.55 -9.69
N PHE A 163 -8.84 -8.21 -9.58
CA PHE A 163 -7.52 -7.61 -9.55
C PHE A 163 -6.66 -8.11 -10.72
N VAL A 164 -5.87 -7.23 -11.29
CA VAL A 164 -4.79 -7.53 -12.22
C VAL A 164 -3.54 -6.83 -11.71
N VAL A 165 -2.51 -7.62 -11.37
CA VAL A 165 -1.26 -7.11 -10.80
C VAL A 165 -0.07 -7.59 -11.64
N THR A 166 0.98 -6.78 -11.73
CA THR A 166 2.11 -7.06 -12.64
C THR A 166 3.39 -7.50 -11.91
N ASN A 167 3.54 -7.17 -10.65
CA ASN A 167 4.74 -7.49 -9.86
C ASN A 167 4.42 -8.17 -8.53
N SER A 168 3.40 -9.01 -8.52
CA SER A 168 2.96 -9.69 -7.31
C SER A 168 3.25 -11.19 -7.38
N GLY A 169 3.67 -11.77 -6.25
CA GLY A 169 3.71 -13.21 -6.08
C GLY A 169 2.34 -13.82 -5.78
N ALA A 170 2.21 -15.13 -5.89
CA ALA A 170 0.98 -15.85 -5.56
C ALA A 170 0.54 -15.70 -4.08
N THR A 171 1.41 -15.23 -3.22
CA THR A 171 1.17 -14.96 -1.79
C THR A 171 1.06 -13.48 -1.47
N SER A 172 0.99 -12.60 -2.47
CA SER A 172 0.87 -11.16 -2.26
C SER A 172 -0.45 -10.78 -1.58
N HIS A 173 -0.47 -9.59 -0.98
CA HIS A 173 -1.66 -9.08 -0.30
C HIS A 173 -2.87 -8.99 -1.22
N ALA A 174 -2.69 -8.53 -2.48
CA ALA A 174 -3.76 -8.47 -3.47
C ALA A 174 -4.41 -9.85 -3.73
N VAL A 175 -3.60 -10.90 -3.82
CA VAL A 175 -4.06 -12.28 -4.03
C VAL A 175 -4.85 -12.77 -2.82
N ILE A 176 -4.34 -12.53 -1.61
CA ILE A 176 -5.01 -12.92 -0.37
C ILE A 176 -6.40 -12.26 -0.28
N VAL A 177 -6.47 -10.93 -0.52
CA VAL A 177 -7.74 -10.19 -0.52
C VAL A 177 -8.68 -10.70 -1.60
N ALA A 178 -8.21 -11.00 -2.81
CA ALA A 178 -9.03 -11.56 -3.87
C ALA A 178 -9.65 -12.91 -3.48
N ILE A 179 -8.86 -13.80 -2.88
CA ILE A 179 -9.34 -15.10 -2.38
C ILE A 179 -10.41 -14.90 -1.30
N MET A 180 -10.17 -13.99 -0.33
CA MET A 180 -11.13 -13.70 0.74
C MET A 180 -12.45 -13.14 0.21
N LEU A 181 -12.41 -12.33 -0.83
CA LEU A 181 -13.59 -11.75 -1.47
C LEU A 181 -14.26 -12.70 -2.47
N GLY A 182 -13.63 -13.80 -2.85
CA GLY A 182 -14.13 -14.73 -3.87
C GLY A 182 -14.14 -14.11 -5.27
N ILE A 183 -13.22 -13.19 -5.58
CA ILE A 183 -13.10 -12.53 -6.89
C ILE A 183 -11.84 -12.96 -7.62
N GLY A 184 -11.85 -12.82 -8.95
CA GLY A 184 -10.71 -13.19 -9.79
C GLY A 184 -9.49 -12.32 -9.55
N CYS A 185 -8.31 -12.94 -9.51
CA CYS A 185 -7.01 -12.23 -9.50
C CYS A 185 -6.08 -12.83 -10.53
N PHE A 186 -5.46 -11.97 -11.33
CA PHE A 186 -4.51 -12.32 -12.39
C PHE A 186 -3.20 -11.60 -12.18
N ILE A 187 -2.11 -12.35 -12.40
CA ILE A 187 -0.74 -11.81 -12.46
C ILE A 187 -0.31 -11.82 -13.93
N ILE A 188 0.10 -10.67 -14.47
CA ILE A 188 0.55 -10.50 -15.86
C ILE A 188 1.98 -10.00 -15.92
#